data_66fb1e1ab5e83a83b3f3a396f595318f
#
_entry.id   66fb1e1ab5e83a83b3f3a396f595318f
#
_cell.length_a   1.000
_cell.length_b   1.000
_cell.length_c   1.000
_cell.angle_alpha   90.00
_cell.angle_beta   90.00
_cell.angle_gamma   90.00
#
_symmetry.space_group_name_H-M   'P 1'
#
loop_
_entity.id
_entity.type
_entity.pdbx_description
1 polymer ?
#
loop_
_entity_poly.entity_id
_entity_poly.type
_entity_poly.pdbx_seq_one_letter_code
_entity_poly.pdbx_strand_id
1 'polypeptide(L)'
;MFQGIVASVLASVLFGAIYYLSPFLAPLGGEEIFGWRVLCTLPFTTVLLLWRGEGAQVRALWQRVRARPALAPALLLSSAMLGVQLWLFMWAPLHGRALPVSLGYFLLPLVMVLAGWVLYRERLSTAHRWATGLAVVGVGFELVRAGGVSWETALVALGYPVYFALRRRLRTEQLAGHWLDMALMLPVALWFVLREPSSLPLVAGHAKLW
;
A
#
# COMPACT_ATOMS: atom_id res chain seq x y z
N MET A 1 -17.92 -1.97 16.70
CA MET A 1 -17.42 -0.61 16.46
C MET A 1 -16.11 -0.34 17.16
N PHE A 2 -15.99 -0.53 18.49
CA PHE A 2 -14.76 -0.20 19.24
C PHE A 2 -13.49 -0.91 18.71
N GLN A 3 -13.54 -2.21 18.45
CA GLN A 3 -12.41 -2.98 17.89
C GLN A 3 -11.89 -2.44 16.54
N GLY A 4 -12.81 -1.99 15.67
CA GLY A 4 -12.42 -1.38 14.38
C GLY A 4 -11.71 -0.05 14.55
N ILE A 5 -12.15 0.79 15.51
CA ILE A 5 -11.50 2.07 15.83
C ILE A 5 -10.10 1.82 16.38
N VAL A 6 -9.96 0.90 17.35
CA VAL A 6 -8.65 0.54 17.93
C VAL A 6 -7.70 0.00 16.85
N ALA A 7 -8.17 -0.89 16.00
CA ALA A 7 -7.36 -1.43 14.90
C ALA A 7 -6.93 -0.33 13.90
N SER A 8 -7.82 0.62 13.59
CA SER A 8 -7.50 1.76 12.71
C SER A 8 -6.46 2.69 13.32
N VAL A 9 -6.60 3.03 14.60
CA VAL A 9 -5.63 3.87 15.32
C VAL A 9 -4.27 3.18 15.38
N LEU A 10 -4.24 1.90 15.76
CA LEU A 10 -3.00 1.11 15.81
C LEU A 10 -2.33 1.04 14.44
N ALA A 11 -3.10 0.77 13.38
CA ALA A 11 -2.59 0.75 12.01
C ALA A 11 -1.99 2.10 11.62
N SER A 12 -2.65 3.22 11.96
CA SER A 12 -2.15 4.57 11.67
C SER A 12 -0.84 4.87 12.41
N VAL A 13 -0.74 4.48 13.68
CA VAL A 13 0.50 4.64 14.47
C VAL A 13 1.64 3.82 13.86
N LEU A 14 1.38 2.54 13.55
CA LEU A 14 2.39 1.67 12.92
C LEU A 14 2.82 2.20 11.54
N PHE A 15 1.87 2.69 10.75
CA PHE A 15 2.14 3.26 9.44
C PHE A 15 3.02 4.51 9.52
N GLY A 16 2.70 5.42 10.46
CA GLY A 16 3.51 6.61 10.74
C GLY A 16 4.90 6.24 11.28
N ALA A 17 5.02 5.24 12.15
CA ALA A 17 6.29 4.77 12.67
C ALA A 17 7.18 4.21 11.55
N ILE A 18 6.65 3.36 10.67
CA ILE A 18 7.40 2.82 9.51
C ILE A 18 7.88 3.96 8.61
N TYR A 19 7.03 4.96 8.35
CA TYR A 19 7.39 6.11 7.53
C TYR A 19 8.51 6.94 8.15
N TYR A 20 8.40 7.23 9.44
CA TYR A 20 9.41 7.98 10.19
C TYR A 20 10.74 7.23 10.32
N LEU A 21 10.70 5.91 10.47
CA LEU A 21 11.90 5.08 10.63
C LEU A 21 12.64 4.82 9.30
N SER A 22 12.00 5.02 8.15
CA SER A 22 12.61 4.73 6.84
C SER A 22 13.97 5.40 6.63
N PRO A 23 14.22 6.69 6.97
CA PRO A 23 15.53 7.32 6.83
C PRO A 23 16.62 6.73 7.73
N PHE A 24 16.25 6.09 8.85
CA PHE A 24 17.21 5.47 9.76
C PHE A 24 17.70 4.09 9.29
N LEU A 25 17.14 3.57 8.22
CA LEU A 25 17.58 2.33 7.59
C LEU A 25 18.77 2.54 6.64
N ALA A 26 19.35 3.75 6.58
CA ALA A 26 20.58 3.99 5.83
C ALA A 26 21.66 2.96 6.22
N PRO A 27 22.42 2.40 5.27
CA PRO A 27 22.59 2.84 3.89
C PRO A 27 21.62 2.26 2.85
N LEU A 28 20.54 1.60 3.29
CA LEU A 28 19.56 0.97 2.39
C LEU A 28 18.82 2.03 1.54
N GLY A 29 18.76 1.81 0.24
CA GLY A 29 17.95 2.60 -0.69
C GLY A 29 16.46 2.30 -0.58
N GLY A 30 15.61 3.20 -1.11
CA GLY A 30 14.15 3.04 -1.07
C GLY A 30 13.66 1.78 -1.78
N GLU A 31 14.31 1.42 -2.88
CA GLU A 31 14.05 0.21 -3.65
C GLU A 31 14.38 -1.05 -2.86
N GLU A 32 15.52 -1.02 -2.16
CA GLU A 32 15.98 -2.13 -1.34
C GLU A 32 15.07 -2.33 -0.12
N ILE A 33 14.68 -1.25 0.56
CA ILE A 33 13.72 -1.29 1.67
C ILE A 33 12.36 -1.83 1.20
N PHE A 34 11.89 -1.39 0.02
CA PHE A 34 10.69 -1.96 -0.59
C PHE A 34 10.83 -3.46 -0.83
N GLY A 35 11.95 -3.91 -1.39
CA GLY A 35 12.23 -5.33 -1.62
C GLY A 35 12.18 -6.15 -0.34
N TRP A 36 12.90 -5.75 0.69
CA TRP A 36 12.88 -6.39 2.00
C TRP A 36 11.50 -6.39 2.64
N ARG A 37 10.75 -5.31 2.50
CA ARG A 37 9.37 -5.24 3.00
C ARG A 37 8.48 -6.30 2.36
N VAL A 38 8.53 -6.50 1.04
CA VAL A 38 7.76 -7.53 0.33
C VAL A 38 8.20 -8.93 0.78
N LEU A 39 9.53 -9.17 0.84
CA LEU A 39 10.11 -10.44 1.27
C LEU A 39 9.71 -10.83 2.69
N CYS A 40 9.67 -9.86 3.61
CA CYS A 40 9.22 -10.10 4.98
C CYS A 40 7.69 -10.24 5.07
N THR A 41 6.93 -9.43 4.34
CA THR A 41 5.46 -9.44 4.41
C THR A 41 4.86 -10.74 3.89
N LEU A 42 5.43 -11.33 2.84
CA LEU A 42 4.90 -12.54 2.22
C LEU A 42 4.85 -13.76 3.16
N PRO A 43 5.92 -14.14 3.90
CA PRO A 43 5.86 -15.23 4.84
C PRO A 43 4.89 -14.95 6.01
N PHE A 44 4.86 -13.73 6.55
CA PHE A 44 3.91 -13.37 7.61
C PHE A 44 2.45 -13.47 7.15
N THR A 45 2.13 -12.98 5.97
CA THR A 45 0.78 -13.09 5.40
C THR A 45 0.45 -14.55 5.07
N THR A 46 1.42 -15.37 4.67
CA THR A 46 1.25 -16.81 4.45
C THR A 46 0.90 -17.52 5.77
N VAL A 47 1.67 -17.28 6.83
CA VAL A 47 1.39 -17.85 8.15
C VAL A 47 0.01 -17.42 8.65
N LEU A 48 -0.34 -16.14 8.51
CA LEU A 48 -1.65 -15.62 8.90
C LEU A 48 -2.78 -16.29 8.12
N LEU A 49 -2.63 -16.49 6.81
CA LEU A 49 -3.59 -17.18 5.95
C LEU A 49 -3.82 -18.63 6.40
N LEU A 50 -2.73 -19.34 6.71
CA LEU A 50 -2.80 -20.73 7.19
C LEU A 50 -3.44 -20.81 8.58
N TRP A 51 -3.05 -19.90 9.48
CA TRP A 51 -3.61 -19.85 10.84
C TRP A 51 -5.10 -19.55 10.86
N ARG A 52 -5.59 -18.70 9.95
CA ARG A 52 -7.01 -18.40 9.78
C ARG A 52 -7.79 -19.48 9.01
N GLY A 53 -7.12 -20.51 8.50
CA GLY A 53 -7.77 -21.54 7.68
C GLY A 53 -8.23 -21.05 6.30
N GLU A 54 -7.75 -19.87 5.86
CA GLU A 54 -8.20 -19.22 4.61
C GLU A 54 -7.45 -19.72 3.36
N GLY A 55 -6.62 -20.75 3.46
CA GLY A 55 -5.89 -21.34 2.32
C GLY A 55 -6.78 -21.80 1.16
N ALA A 56 -8.03 -22.16 1.44
CA ALA A 56 -9.02 -22.47 0.41
C ALA A 56 -9.30 -21.28 -0.55
N GLN A 57 -9.21 -20.04 -0.06
CA GLN A 57 -9.42 -18.83 -0.87
C GLN A 57 -8.31 -18.67 -1.92
N VAL A 58 -7.04 -18.97 -1.58
CA VAL A 58 -5.92 -18.95 -2.51
C VAL A 58 -6.13 -20.00 -3.61
N ARG A 59 -6.55 -21.21 -3.22
CA ARG A 59 -6.84 -22.28 -4.19
C ARG A 59 -7.99 -21.89 -5.13
N ALA A 60 -9.07 -21.32 -4.59
CA ALA A 60 -10.20 -20.84 -5.38
C ALA A 60 -9.77 -19.73 -6.35
N LEU A 61 -8.93 -18.79 -5.92
CA LEU A 61 -8.41 -17.73 -6.76
C LEU A 61 -7.54 -18.29 -7.90
N TRP A 62 -6.67 -19.24 -7.59
CA TRP A 62 -5.86 -19.95 -8.59
C TRP A 62 -6.71 -20.69 -9.64
N GLN A 63 -7.76 -21.40 -9.19
CA GLN A 63 -8.69 -22.07 -10.09
C GLN A 63 -9.43 -21.07 -10.98
N ARG A 64 -9.83 -19.90 -10.45
CA ARG A 64 -10.45 -18.83 -11.24
C ARG A 64 -9.52 -18.30 -12.32
N VAL A 65 -8.23 -18.09 -12.01
CA VAL A 65 -7.24 -17.64 -13.00
C VAL A 65 -7.01 -18.69 -14.08
N ARG A 66 -6.91 -19.97 -13.69
CA ARG A 66 -6.80 -21.07 -14.66
C ARG A 66 -8.03 -21.19 -15.59
N ALA A 67 -9.22 -21.02 -15.02
CA ALA A 67 -10.47 -21.08 -15.80
C ALA A 67 -10.68 -19.84 -16.69
N ARG A 68 -10.10 -18.70 -16.34
CA ARG A 68 -10.21 -17.43 -17.08
C ARG A 68 -8.85 -16.71 -17.11
N PRO A 69 -7.93 -17.09 -18.03
CA PRO A 69 -6.60 -16.49 -18.11
C PRO A 69 -6.61 -14.97 -18.34
N ALA A 70 -7.70 -14.44 -18.92
CA ALA A 70 -7.89 -13.00 -19.08
C ALA A 70 -7.92 -12.20 -17.76
N LEU A 71 -8.05 -12.88 -16.59
CA LEU A 71 -7.90 -12.24 -15.29
C LEU A 71 -6.44 -11.95 -14.91
N ALA A 72 -5.50 -12.69 -15.46
CA ALA A 72 -4.08 -12.56 -15.10
C ALA A 72 -3.52 -11.14 -15.34
N PRO A 73 -3.71 -10.49 -16.50
CA PRO A 73 -3.22 -9.12 -16.71
C PRO A 73 -3.86 -8.11 -15.74
N ALA A 74 -5.14 -8.29 -15.38
CA ALA A 74 -5.79 -7.41 -14.42
C ALA A 74 -5.25 -7.61 -12.99
N LEU A 75 -4.89 -8.82 -12.60
CA LEU A 75 -4.24 -9.11 -11.32
C LEU A 75 -2.81 -8.59 -11.30
N LEU A 76 -2.06 -8.71 -12.39
CA LEU A 76 -0.73 -8.11 -12.52
C LEU A 76 -0.80 -6.58 -12.43
N LEU A 77 -1.78 -5.96 -13.06
CA LEU A 77 -2.01 -4.51 -12.95
C LEU A 77 -2.33 -4.12 -11.50
N SER A 78 -3.21 -4.87 -10.82
CA SER A 78 -3.52 -4.65 -9.41
C SER A 78 -2.27 -4.70 -8.53
N SER A 79 -1.46 -5.75 -8.70
CA SER A 79 -0.20 -5.92 -7.99
C SER A 79 0.80 -4.80 -8.30
N ALA A 80 0.95 -4.42 -9.58
CA ALA A 80 1.84 -3.33 -9.99
C ALA A 80 1.40 -1.99 -9.38
N MET A 81 0.10 -1.69 -9.36
CA MET A 81 -0.43 -0.47 -8.74
C MET A 81 -0.12 -0.42 -7.24
N LEU A 82 -0.34 -1.53 -6.53
CA LEU A 82 0.02 -1.62 -5.11
C LEU A 82 1.54 -1.49 -4.93
N GLY A 83 2.33 -2.16 -5.78
CA GLY A 83 3.79 -2.12 -5.74
C GLY A 83 4.33 -0.71 -5.88
N VAL A 84 3.83 0.07 -6.83
CA VAL A 84 4.21 1.49 -7.00
C VAL A 84 3.89 2.31 -5.75
N GLN A 85 2.74 2.09 -5.12
CA GLN A 85 2.36 2.78 -3.88
C GLN A 85 3.29 2.43 -2.72
N LEU A 86 3.61 1.14 -2.55
CA LEU A 86 4.51 0.67 -1.50
C LEU A 86 5.95 1.14 -1.72
N TRP A 87 6.41 1.16 -2.96
CA TRP A 87 7.71 1.70 -3.34
C TRP A 87 7.78 3.20 -3.05
N LEU A 88 6.81 3.99 -3.52
CA LEU A 88 6.78 5.43 -3.31
C LEU A 88 6.78 5.78 -1.82
N PHE A 89 6.10 5.00 -1.01
CA PHE A 89 6.06 5.18 0.45
C PHE A 89 7.44 5.04 1.09
N MET A 90 8.29 4.13 0.60
CA MET A 90 9.65 3.95 1.11
C MET A 90 10.65 4.91 0.47
N TRP A 91 10.48 5.21 -0.81
CA TRP A 91 11.36 6.08 -1.58
C TRP A 91 11.27 7.56 -1.17
N ALA A 92 10.07 8.05 -0.91
CA ALA A 92 9.82 9.47 -0.72
C ALA A 92 10.54 10.10 0.49
N PRO A 93 10.58 9.50 1.69
CA PRO A 93 11.29 10.03 2.84
C PRO A 93 12.79 10.18 2.60
N LEU A 94 13.39 9.24 1.85
CA LEU A 94 14.81 9.20 1.53
C LEU A 94 15.23 10.26 0.49
N HIS A 95 14.25 10.77 -0.30
CA HIS A 95 14.48 11.75 -1.36
C HIS A 95 13.92 13.14 -1.03
N GLY A 96 13.62 13.41 0.25
CA GLY A 96 13.06 14.71 0.65
C GLY A 96 11.64 14.97 0.14
N ARG A 97 10.93 13.93 -0.31
CA ARG A 97 9.56 14.00 -0.87
C ARG A 97 8.48 13.50 0.10
N ALA A 98 8.82 13.45 1.39
CA ALA A 98 7.91 12.97 2.43
C ALA A 98 6.61 13.78 2.51
N LEU A 99 6.69 15.12 2.48
CA LEU A 99 5.52 15.99 2.55
C LEU A 99 4.54 15.78 1.38
N PRO A 100 4.99 15.80 0.10
CA PRO A 100 4.11 15.51 -1.03
C PRO A 100 3.35 14.19 -0.91
N VAL A 101 4.01 13.11 -0.50
CA VAL A 101 3.36 11.80 -0.31
C VAL A 101 2.39 11.83 0.84
N SER A 102 2.72 12.47 1.96
CA SER A 102 1.80 12.64 3.10
C SER A 102 0.52 13.38 2.72
N LEU A 103 0.64 14.46 1.91
CA LEU A 103 -0.51 15.18 1.38
C LEU A 103 -1.41 14.27 0.50
N GLY A 104 -0.81 13.36 -0.27
CA GLY A 104 -1.54 12.34 -1.01
C GLY A 104 -2.37 11.43 -0.10
N TYR A 105 -1.81 11.00 1.03
CA TYR A 105 -2.53 10.21 2.03
C TYR A 105 -3.65 11.00 2.73
N PHE A 106 -3.48 12.30 2.94
CA PHE A 106 -4.58 13.14 3.46
C PHE A 106 -5.70 13.35 2.44
N LEU A 107 -5.36 13.42 1.16
CA LEU A 107 -6.35 13.48 0.07
C LEU A 107 -7.08 12.15 -0.14
N LEU A 108 -6.42 11.02 0.13
CA LEU A 108 -6.95 9.69 -0.16
C LEU A 108 -8.36 9.45 0.40
N PRO A 109 -8.70 9.73 1.68
CA PRO A 109 -10.05 9.54 2.19
C PRO A 109 -11.08 10.38 1.43
N LEU A 110 -10.73 11.61 1.01
CA LEU A 110 -11.62 12.50 0.26
C LEU A 110 -11.90 11.94 -1.14
N VAL A 111 -10.85 11.46 -1.82
CA VAL A 111 -10.99 10.84 -3.15
C VAL A 111 -11.76 9.51 -3.03
N MET A 112 -11.58 8.74 -1.96
CA MET A 112 -12.36 7.52 -1.71
C MET A 112 -13.84 7.82 -1.49
N VAL A 113 -14.19 8.86 -0.72
CA VAL A 113 -15.58 9.32 -0.55
C VAL A 113 -16.17 9.76 -1.89
N LEU A 114 -15.44 10.55 -2.67
CA LEU A 114 -15.87 10.98 -4.00
C LEU A 114 -16.06 9.77 -4.94
N ALA A 115 -15.14 8.82 -4.94
CA ALA A 115 -15.24 7.59 -5.73
C ALA A 115 -16.45 6.75 -5.31
N GLY A 116 -16.72 6.62 -4.01
CA GLY A 116 -17.88 5.94 -3.45
C GLY A 116 -19.18 6.58 -3.93
N TRP A 117 -19.25 7.91 -3.86
CA TRP A 117 -20.42 8.66 -4.32
C TRP A 117 -20.63 8.56 -5.85
N VAL A 118 -19.57 8.75 -6.64
CA VAL A 118 -19.67 8.78 -8.12
C VAL A 118 -19.84 7.38 -8.72
N LEU A 119 -18.98 6.40 -8.29
CA LEU A 119 -18.94 5.07 -8.91
C LEU A 119 -19.99 4.13 -8.34
N TYR A 120 -20.29 4.25 -7.05
CA TYR A 120 -21.17 3.31 -6.33
C TYR A 120 -22.48 3.95 -5.91
N ARG A 121 -22.69 5.27 -6.18
CA ARG A 121 -23.89 6.03 -5.81
C ARG A 121 -24.20 5.93 -4.32
N GLU A 122 -23.18 5.85 -3.47
CA GLU A 122 -23.33 5.77 -2.04
C GLU A 122 -23.94 7.06 -1.49
N ARG A 123 -24.94 6.94 -0.61
CA ARG A 123 -25.58 8.10 0.02
C ARG A 123 -24.76 8.54 1.22
N LEU A 124 -24.20 9.74 1.17
CA LEU A 124 -23.51 10.34 2.30
C LEU A 124 -24.52 10.86 3.32
N SER A 125 -24.37 10.46 4.58
CA SER A 125 -25.13 11.07 5.68
C SER A 125 -24.76 12.54 5.84
N THR A 126 -25.62 13.33 6.49
CA THR A 126 -25.36 14.75 6.74
C THR A 126 -24.04 14.96 7.51
N ALA A 127 -23.78 14.13 8.51
CA ALA A 127 -22.52 14.17 9.26
C ALA A 127 -21.29 13.90 8.38
N HIS A 128 -21.35 12.89 7.48
CA HIS A 128 -20.28 12.62 6.52
C HIS A 128 -20.04 13.78 5.56
N ARG A 129 -21.08 14.46 5.09
CA ARG A 129 -20.96 15.65 4.21
C ARG A 129 -20.22 16.78 4.90
N TRP A 130 -20.58 17.08 6.14
CA TRP A 130 -19.90 18.12 6.94
C TRP A 130 -18.44 17.76 7.22
N ALA A 131 -18.17 16.52 7.64
CA ALA A 131 -16.81 16.04 7.88
C ALA A 131 -15.95 16.12 6.61
N THR A 132 -16.49 15.68 5.47
CA THR A 132 -15.81 15.78 4.17
C THR A 132 -15.56 17.22 3.78
N GLY A 133 -16.54 18.12 3.96
CA GLY A 133 -16.38 19.55 3.68
C GLY A 133 -15.25 20.19 4.49
N LEU A 134 -15.22 19.94 5.80
CA LEU A 134 -14.13 20.42 6.67
C LEU A 134 -12.77 19.85 6.27
N ALA A 135 -12.72 18.58 5.92
CA ALA A 135 -11.48 17.94 5.46
C ALA A 135 -10.99 18.53 4.12
N VAL A 136 -11.89 18.82 3.18
CA VAL A 136 -11.55 19.49 1.92
C VAL A 136 -10.92 20.86 2.18
N VAL A 137 -11.49 21.65 3.11
CA VAL A 137 -10.93 22.97 3.47
C VAL A 137 -9.55 22.83 4.08
N GLY A 138 -9.37 21.93 5.05
CA GLY A 138 -8.07 21.72 5.73
C GLY A 138 -6.99 21.22 4.77
N VAL A 139 -7.29 20.20 3.97
CA VAL A 139 -6.33 19.65 2.99
C VAL A 139 -6.07 20.65 1.86
N GLY A 140 -7.10 21.38 1.41
CA GLY A 140 -6.95 22.45 0.42
C GLY A 140 -5.99 23.54 0.89
N PHE A 141 -6.09 23.97 2.14
CA PHE A 141 -5.19 24.94 2.75
C PHE A 141 -3.73 24.43 2.75
N GLU A 142 -3.50 23.18 3.19
CA GLU A 142 -2.16 22.60 3.19
C GLU A 142 -1.58 22.42 1.77
N LEU A 143 -2.41 22.06 0.79
CA LEU A 143 -1.99 21.99 -0.61
C LEU A 143 -1.53 23.36 -1.15
N VAL A 144 -2.27 24.43 -0.84
CA VAL A 144 -1.87 25.79 -1.23
C VAL A 144 -0.54 26.17 -0.58
N ARG A 145 -0.37 25.88 0.72
CA ARG A 145 0.90 26.13 1.44
C ARG A 145 2.06 25.33 0.85
N ALA A 146 1.82 24.11 0.40
CA ALA A 146 2.85 23.25 -0.20
C ALA A 146 3.20 23.61 -1.64
N GLY A 147 2.56 24.62 -2.23
CA GLY A 147 2.79 25.03 -3.63
C GLY A 147 1.99 24.24 -4.66
N GLY A 148 0.95 23.51 -4.24
CA GLY A 148 0.04 22.78 -5.13
C GLY A 148 0.14 21.26 -5.04
N VAL A 149 -0.44 20.59 -6.04
CA VAL A 149 -0.46 19.12 -6.14
C VAL A 149 0.77 18.65 -6.90
N SER A 150 1.65 17.91 -6.24
CA SER A 150 2.78 17.25 -6.89
C SER A 150 2.35 15.92 -7.54
N TRP A 151 3.21 15.34 -8.39
CA TRP A 151 2.94 14.05 -9.00
C TRP A 151 2.83 12.91 -7.97
N GLU A 152 3.62 12.98 -6.89
CA GLU A 152 3.57 12.01 -5.78
C GLU A 152 2.23 12.12 -5.04
N THR A 153 1.78 13.34 -4.77
CA THR A 153 0.47 13.60 -4.17
C THR A 153 -0.65 13.02 -5.02
N ALA A 154 -0.62 13.29 -6.34
CA ALA A 154 -1.62 12.77 -7.27
C ALA A 154 -1.57 11.24 -7.38
N LEU A 155 -0.37 10.65 -7.44
CA LEU A 155 -0.18 9.21 -7.55
C LEU A 155 -0.75 8.47 -6.33
N VAL A 156 -0.53 8.99 -5.12
CA VAL A 156 -1.10 8.39 -3.90
C VAL A 156 -2.62 8.58 -3.86
N ALA A 157 -3.10 9.82 -4.05
CA ALA A 157 -4.51 10.15 -3.90
C ALA A 157 -5.42 9.45 -4.92
N LEU A 158 -4.93 9.22 -6.15
CA LEU A 158 -5.70 8.58 -7.23
C LEU A 158 -5.37 7.09 -7.38
N GLY A 159 -4.13 6.68 -7.13
CA GLY A 159 -3.69 5.31 -7.34
C GLY A 159 -4.39 4.30 -6.42
N TYR A 160 -4.51 4.59 -5.14
CA TYR A 160 -5.22 3.71 -4.20
C TYR A 160 -6.71 3.53 -4.51
N PRO A 161 -7.50 4.58 -4.80
CA PRO A 161 -8.90 4.42 -5.20
C PRO A 161 -9.08 3.55 -6.45
N VAL A 162 -8.22 3.73 -7.45
CA VAL A 162 -8.24 2.89 -8.66
C VAL A 162 -7.88 1.43 -8.33
N TYR A 163 -6.84 1.21 -7.52
CA TYR A 163 -6.47 -0.12 -7.01
C TYR A 163 -7.63 -0.80 -6.27
N PHE A 164 -8.27 -0.11 -5.32
CA PHE A 164 -9.40 -0.67 -4.57
C PHE A 164 -10.61 -0.95 -5.47
N ALA A 165 -10.92 -0.05 -6.41
CA ALA A 165 -11.99 -0.25 -7.39
C ALA A 165 -11.71 -1.50 -8.27
N LEU A 166 -10.46 -1.68 -8.70
CA LEU A 166 -10.03 -2.85 -9.46
C LEU A 166 -10.16 -4.13 -8.63
N ARG A 167 -9.68 -4.14 -7.39
CA ARG A 167 -9.82 -5.29 -6.47
C ARG A 167 -11.27 -5.67 -6.23
N ARG A 168 -12.14 -4.68 -6.03
CA ARG A 168 -13.58 -4.90 -5.88
C ARG A 168 -14.19 -5.57 -7.12
N ARG A 169 -13.83 -5.10 -8.31
CA ARG A 169 -14.25 -5.73 -9.58
C ARG A 169 -13.72 -7.15 -9.75
N LEU A 170 -12.47 -7.38 -9.36
CA LEU A 170 -11.82 -8.69 -9.40
C LEU A 170 -12.28 -9.63 -8.28
N ARG A 171 -13.03 -9.14 -7.28
CA ARG A 171 -13.41 -9.88 -6.06
C ARG A 171 -12.18 -10.49 -5.36
N THR A 172 -11.16 -9.66 -5.13
CA THR A 172 -9.89 -10.02 -4.48
C THR A 172 -9.62 -9.18 -3.23
N GLU A 173 -10.66 -8.64 -2.59
CA GLU A 173 -10.55 -7.76 -1.41
C GLU A 173 -10.11 -8.51 -0.15
N GLN A 174 -10.14 -9.85 -0.17
CA GLN A 174 -9.77 -10.73 0.94
C GLN A 174 -8.25 -10.78 1.13
N LEU A 175 -7.82 -11.38 2.25
CA LEU A 175 -6.40 -11.58 2.58
C LEU A 175 -5.65 -12.36 1.49
N ALA A 176 -6.31 -13.36 0.88
CA ALA A 176 -5.75 -14.13 -0.24
C ALA A 176 -5.40 -13.27 -1.46
N GLY A 177 -6.21 -12.23 -1.75
CA GLY A 177 -5.91 -11.27 -2.82
C GLY A 177 -4.69 -10.41 -2.49
N HIS A 178 -4.56 -9.93 -1.25
CA HIS A 178 -3.37 -9.20 -0.80
C HIS A 178 -2.12 -10.09 -0.83
N TRP A 179 -2.22 -11.33 -0.39
CA TRP A 179 -1.15 -12.32 -0.49
C TRP A 179 -0.70 -12.53 -1.94
N LEU A 180 -1.66 -12.62 -2.88
CA LEU A 180 -1.35 -12.75 -4.29
C LEU A 180 -0.63 -11.52 -4.84
N ASP A 181 -1.05 -10.30 -4.46
CA ASP A 181 -0.37 -9.06 -4.84
C ASP A 181 1.09 -9.09 -4.37
N MET A 182 1.36 -9.51 -3.11
CA MET A 182 2.73 -9.67 -2.59
C MET A 182 3.52 -10.75 -3.35
N ALA A 183 2.90 -11.89 -3.65
CA ALA A 183 3.54 -12.98 -4.38
C ALA A 183 3.91 -12.57 -5.83
N LEU A 184 3.06 -11.80 -6.50
CA LEU A 184 3.32 -11.27 -7.84
C LEU A 184 4.41 -10.20 -7.86
N MET A 185 4.61 -9.46 -6.76
CA MET A 185 5.70 -8.49 -6.60
C MET A 185 7.05 -9.14 -6.30
N LEU A 186 7.07 -10.41 -5.87
CA LEU A 186 8.27 -11.10 -5.43
C LEU A 186 9.45 -11.03 -6.43
N PRO A 187 9.26 -11.22 -7.75
CA PRO A 187 10.37 -11.12 -8.71
C PRO A 187 11.01 -9.72 -8.71
N VAL A 188 10.20 -8.66 -8.64
CA VAL A 188 10.67 -7.27 -8.60
C VAL A 188 11.36 -6.97 -7.28
N ALA A 189 10.80 -7.45 -6.16
CA ALA A 189 11.39 -7.30 -4.84
C ALA A 189 12.78 -7.97 -4.75
N LEU A 190 12.89 -9.20 -5.26
CA LEU A 190 14.17 -9.91 -5.34
C LEU A 190 15.16 -9.17 -6.23
N TRP A 191 14.72 -8.66 -7.37
CA TRP A 191 15.56 -7.86 -8.26
C TRP A 191 16.18 -6.66 -7.52
N PHE A 192 15.39 -5.88 -6.78
CA PHE A 192 15.88 -4.73 -6.04
C PHE A 192 16.87 -5.11 -4.93
N VAL A 193 16.58 -6.16 -4.17
CA VAL A 193 17.48 -6.62 -3.09
C VAL A 193 18.80 -7.19 -3.64
N LEU A 194 18.78 -7.87 -4.80
CA LEU A 194 19.98 -8.47 -5.38
C LEU A 194 20.82 -7.47 -6.17
N ARG A 195 20.20 -6.43 -6.73
CA ARG A 195 20.89 -5.40 -7.51
C ARG A 195 21.67 -4.42 -6.63
N GLU A 196 21.14 -4.11 -5.47
CA GLU A 196 21.72 -3.17 -4.49
C GLU A 196 22.32 -3.98 -3.33
N PRO A 197 23.61 -4.38 -3.40
CA PRO A 197 24.22 -5.27 -2.40
C PRO A 197 24.53 -4.56 -1.07
N SER A 198 24.01 -3.38 -0.80
CA SER A 198 24.28 -2.60 0.41
C SER A 198 23.85 -3.30 1.70
N SER A 199 22.80 -4.14 1.65
CA SER A 199 22.31 -4.89 2.80
C SER A 199 22.99 -6.25 3.00
N LEU A 200 23.47 -6.88 1.92
CA LEU A 200 24.08 -8.22 2.00
C LEU A 200 25.35 -8.25 2.88
N PRO A 201 26.30 -7.28 2.77
CA PRO A 201 27.45 -7.21 3.67
C PRO A 201 27.05 -6.92 5.12
N LEU A 202 26.00 -6.13 5.37
CA LEU A 202 25.50 -5.85 6.71
C LEU A 202 24.96 -7.11 7.37
N VAL A 203 24.15 -7.89 6.67
CA VAL A 203 23.63 -9.18 7.15
C VAL A 203 24.76 -10.20 7.34
N ALA A 204 25.67 -10.32 6.36
CA ALA A 204 26.81 -11.22 6.44
C ALA A 204 27.86 -10.81 7.50
N GLY A 205 28.06 -9.50 7.69
CA GLY A 205 28.99 -8.98 8.70
C GLY A 205 28.52 -9.26 10.14
N HIS A 206 27.24 -9.13 10.40
CA HIS A 206 26.67 -9.49 11.71
C HIS A 206 26.64 -10.98 11.98
N ALA A 207 26.49 -11.83 10.96
CA ALA A 207 26.58 -13.27 11.10
C ALA A 207 27.98 -13.78 11.45
N LYS A 208 29.05 -12.97 11.26
CA LYS A 208 30.40 -13.29 11.67
C LYS A 208 30.77 -12.84 13.09
N LEU A 209 29.86 -12.09 13.75
CA LEU A 209 30.06 -11.58 15.12
C LEU A 209 29.34 -12.42 16.18
N TRP A 210 28.64 -13.47 15.79
CA TRP A 210 28.03 -14.52 16.64
C TRP A 210 28.58 -15.90 16.24
#